data_2ef2fb034707019e47665665c779362c
#
_entry.id   2ef2fb034707019e47665665c779362c
#
_cell.length_a   1.000
_cell.length_b   1.000
_cell.length_c   1.000
_cell.angle_alpha   90.00
_cell.angle_beta   90.00
_cell.angle_gamma   90.00
#
_symmetry.space_group_name_H-M   'P 1'
#
loop_
_entity.id
_entity.type
_entity.pdbx_description
1 polymer ?
#
loop_
_entity_poly.entity_id
_entity_poly.type
_entity_poly.pdbx_seq_one_letter_code
_entity_poly.pdbx_strand_id
1 'polypeptide(L)'
;PTPLLFSFHGYTSNAQTNFSYTNFKSIADTSGFILIHPQGSLLNGSTHWNVGGWTIGSTVDDVSFVSELIDTISNAYNINSDRVYSTGMSNGGYMSFLLACKLSDRIAAIASVTGSMTPQNFNSGDPSHPTPIMQIHGTSDATVPYNGNFLWTKSIDDVMEYWIEYNNTSYEPNIIEIPDINTSDGSTVEH
;
A
#
# COMPACT_ATOMS: atom_id res chain seq x y z
N PRO A 1 -11.48 -11.23 18.50
CA PRO A 1 -11.54 -10.47 17.25
C PRO A 1 -10.32 -10.73 16.38
N THR A 2 -10.52 -10.91 15.08
CA THR A 2 -9.51 -11.33 14.10
C THR A 2 -8.97 -10.12 13.33
N PRO A 3 -7.66 -9.99 13.09
CA PRO A 3 -7.11 -8.96 12.21
C PRO A 3 -7.59 -9.15 10.76
N LEU A 4 -7.65 -8.04 10.01
CA LEU A 4 -8.01 -8.02 8.60
C LEU A 4 -6.88 -7.40 7.79
N LEU A 5 -6.44 -8.07 6.72
CA LEU A 5 -5.44 -7.59 5.78
C LEU A 5 -6.01 -7.51 4.37
N PHE A 6 -5.98 -6.31 3.79
CA PHE A 6 -6.21 -6.11 2.36
C PHE A 6 -4.90 -6.16 1.60
N SER A 7 -4.87 -6.94 0.50
CA SER A 7 -3.73 -7.02 -0.41
C SER A 7 -4.16 -6.62 -1.81
N PHE A 8 -3.72 -5.45 -2.27
CA PHE A 8 -4.13 -4.82 -3.51
C PHE A 8 -3.18 -5.17 -4.65
N HIS A 9 -3.74 -5.59 -5.80
CA HIS A 9 -2.97 -5.92 -7.00
C HIS A 9 -2.40 -4.67 -7.70
N GLY A 10 -1.36 -4.87 -8.51
CA GLY A 10 -0.79 -3.82 -9.35
C GLY A 10 -1.67 -3.49 -10.58
N TYR A 11 -1.33 -2.39 -11.28
CA TYR A 11 -1.98 -2.00 -12.52
C TYR A 11 -1.96 -3.13 -13.55
N THR A 12 -3.06 -3.36 -14.26
CA THR A 12 -3.29 -4.46 -15.23
C THR A 12 -3.32 -5.88 -14.65
N SER A 13 -3.03 -6.05 -13.35
CA SER A 13 -3.12 -7.33 -12.65
C SER A 13 -4.57 -7.57 -12.16
N ASN A 14 -4.78 -8.59 -11.35
CA ASN A 14 -6.09 -8.93 -10.80
C ASN A 14 -5.95 -9.64 -9.45
N ALA A 15 -7.09 -9.78 -8.75
CA ALA A 15 -7.14 -10.41 -7.43
C ALA A 15 -6.58 -11.84 -7.42
N GLN A 16 -6.89 -12.66 -8.43
CA GLN A 16 -6.43 -14.04 -8.51
C GLN A 16 -4.91 -14.14 -8.71
N THR A 17 -4.35 -13.31 -9.58
CA THR A 17 -2.90 -13.24 -9.80
C THR A 17 -2.20 -12.78 -8.53
N ASN A 18 -2.71 -11.72 -7.88
CA ASN A 18 -2.18 -11.19 -6.63
C ASN A 18 -2.19 -12.24 -5.51
N PHE A 19 -3.30 -12.97 -5.37
CA PHE A 19 -3.40 -14.08 -4.42
C PHE A 19 -2.33 -15.15 -4.67
N SER A 20 -2.10 -15.49 -5.94
CA SER A 20 -1.19 -16.59 -6.30
C SER A 20 0.28 -16.26 -6.06
N TYR A 21 0.71 -15.02 -6.34
CA TYR A 21 2.13 -14.69 -6.26
C TYR A 21 2.58 -14.16 -4.90
N THR A 22 1.71 -13.50 -4.12
CA THR A 22 2.08 -12.95 -2.81
C THR A 22 2.26 -14.02 -1.72
N ASN A 23 1.63 -15.18 -1.90
CA ASN A 23 1.67 -16.32 -0.96
C ASN A 23 1.27 -15.95 0.50
N PHE A 24 0.52 -14.88 0.71
CA PHE A 24 0.07 -14.48 2.06
C PHE A 24 -0.89 -15.50 2.70
N LYS A 25 -1.50 -16.39 1.91
CA LYS A 25 -2.41 -17.40 2.44
C LYS A 25 -1.76 -18.27 3.52
N SER A 26 -0.54 -18.74 3.28
CA SER A 26 0.17 -19.60 4.25
C SER A 26 0.45 -18.85 5.56
N ILE A 27 0.73 -17.55 5.48
CA ILE A 27 0.96 -16.69 6.64
C ILE A 27 -0.37 -16.43 7.36
N ALA A 28 -1.45 -16.16 6.62
CA ALA A 28 -2.78 -15.95 7.20
C ALA A 28 -3.27 -17.17 7.97
N ASP A 29 -3.08 -18.38 7.39
CA ASP A 29 -3.47 -19.64 8.00
C ASP A 29 -2.71 -19.93 9.33
N THR A 30 -1.45 -19.49 9.43
CA THR A 30 -0.61 -19.72 10.61
C THR A 30 -0.68 -18.60 11.64
N SER A 31 -0.90 -17.35 11.20
CA SER A 31 -0.92 -16.18 12.06
C SER A 31 -2.32 -15.71 12.45
N GLY A 32 -3.37 -16.34 11.91
CA GLY A 32 -4.75 -16.16 12.34
C GLY A 32 -5.33 -14.79 11.98
N PHE A 33 -5.18 -14.34 10.73
CA PHE A 33 -5.84 -13.14 10.20
C PHE A 33 -6.68 -13.46 8.96
N ILE A 34 -7.67 -12.63 8.67
CA ILE A 34 -8.45 -12.72 7.44
C ILE A 34 -7.72 -11.93 6.35
N LEU A 35 -7.52 -12.58 5.20
CA LEU A 35 -6.85 -12.01 4.03
C LEU A 35 -7.86 -11.76 2.92
N ILE A 36 -7.86 -10.54 2.37
CA ILE A 36 -8.72 -10.13 1.27
C ILE A 36 -7.85 -9.65 0.10
N HIS A 37 -8.12 -10.18 -1.08
CA HIS A 37 -7.59 -9.70 -2.35
C HIS A 37 -8.72 -9.06 -3.15
N PRO A 38 -8.96 -7.75 -3.05
CA PRO A 38 -10.02 -7.09 -3.80
C PRO A 38 -9.70 -7.06 -5.28
N GLN A 39 -10.74 -6.93 -6.12
CA GLN A 39 -10.59 -6.77 -7.57
C GLN A 39 -10.86 -5.31 -7.95
N GLY A 40 -9.86 -4.66 -8.53
CA GLY A 40 -9.98 -3.30 -9.07
C GLY A 40 -10.82 -3.25 -10.36
N SER A 41 -11.42 -2.11 -10.61
CA SER A 41 -12.24 -1.83 -11.79
C SER A 41 -11.39 -1.63 -13.06
N LEU A 42 -12.04 -1.51 -14.21
CA LEU A 42 -11.39 -1.25 -15.48
C LEU A 42 -11.33 0.26 -15.80
N LEU A 43 -10.16 0.73 -16.18
CA LEU A 43 -9.93 2.02 -16.82
C LEU A 43 -9.30 1.77 -18.18
N ASN A 44 -9.99 2.12 -19.27
CA ASN A 44 -9.53 1.91 -20.65
C ASN A 44 -9.07 0.46 -20.92
N GLY A 45 -9.79 -0.53 -20.38
CA GLY A 45 -9.49 -1.95 -20.56
C GLY A 45 -8.45 -2.52 -19.59
N SER A 46 -7.84 -1.73 -18.73
CA SER A 46 -6.87 -2.16 -17.72
C SER A 46 -7.46 -2.10 -16.32
N THR A 47 -7.25 -3.15 -15.55
CA THR A 47 -7.62 -3.17 -14.12
C THR A 47 -6.75 -2.19 -13.33
N HIS A 48 -7.35 -1.44 -12.41
CA HIS A 48 -6.67 -0.39 -11.67
C HIS A 48 -7.33 -0.10 -10.32
N TRP A 49 -6.61 0.66 -9.51
CA TRP A 49 -7.11 1.42 -8.36
C TRP A 49 -7.01 2.91 -8.70
N ASN A 50 -8.06 3.67 -8.42
CA ASN A 50 -8.12 5.12 -8.69
C ASN A 50 -7.33 5.89 -7.62
N VAL A 51 -6.09 6.18 -7.92
CA VAL A 51 -5.14 6.82 -7.00
C VAL A 51 -4.71 8.23 -7.45
N GLY A 52 -5.32 8.77 -8.52
CA GLY A 52 -4.83 9.96 -9.22
C GLY A 52 -3.64 9.64 -10.14
N GLY A 53 -2.78 10.60 -10.42
CA GLY A 53 -1.63 10.40 -11.30
C GLY A 53 -2.04 9.89 -12.68
N TRP A 54 -1.54 8.74 -13.10
CA TRP A 54 -1.90 8.10 -14.38
C TRP A 54 -3.31 7.52 -14.42
N THR A 55 -4.00 7.44 -13.28
CA THR A 55 -5.39 6.97 -13.20
C THR A 55 -6.41 8.12 -13.28
N ILE A 56 -5.96 9.34 -13.55
CA ILE A 56 -6.83 10.50 -13.82
C ILE A 56 -7.78 10.15 -14.97
N GLY A 57 -9.07 10.38 -14.76
CA GLY A 57 -10.15 9.97 -15.68
C GLY A 57 -10.93 8.75 -15.19
N SER A 58 -10.45 8.04 -14.19
CA SER A 58 -11.27 7.10 -13.44
C SER A 58 -12.32 7.84 -12.61
N THR A 59 -13.54 7.33 -12.61
CA THR A 59 -14.66 7.83 -11.80
C THR A 59 -15.01 6.89 -10.65
N VAL A 60 -14.22 5.84 -10.47
CA VAL A 60 -14.46 4.84 -9.42
C VAL A 60 -14.05 5.41 -8.07
N ASP A 61 -14.85 5.19 -7.05
CA ASP A 61 -14.55 5.51 -5.66
C ASP A 61 -14.06 4.25 -4.93
N ASP A 62 -12.79 3.95 -5.10
CA ASP A 62 -12.17 2.79 -4.47
C ASP A 62 -12.00 2.96 -2.95
N VAL A 63 -11.96 4.19 -2.45
CA VAL A 63 -11.92 4.47 -1.00
C VAL A 63 -13.23 4.04 -0.34
N SER A 64 -14.37 4.48 -0.86
CA SER A 64 -15.69 4.04 -0.37
C SER A 64 -15.88 2.54 -0.54
N PHE A 65 -15.43 1.96 -1.66
CA PHE A 65 -15.47 0.51 -1.87
C PHE A 65 -14.74 -0.26 -0.76
N VAL A 66 -13.53 0.15 -0.39
CA VAL A 66 -12.78 -0.50 0.69
C VAL A 66 -13.45 -0.28 2.05
N SER A 67 -13.99 0.91 2.30
CA SER A 67 -14.74 1.20 3.52
C SER A 67 -15.96 0.25 3.66
N GLU A 68 -16.73 0.08 2.59
CA GLU A 68 -17.88 -0.84 2.57
C GLU A 68 -17.46 -2.32 2.69
N LEU A 69 -16.31 -2.71 2.14
CA LEU A 69 -15.76 -4.04 2.33
C LEU A 69 -15.40 -4.31 3.80
N ILE A 70 -14.79 -3.34 4.49
CA ILE A 70 -14.51 -3.48 5.93
C ILE A 70 -15.81 -3.72 6.70
N ASP A 71 -16.87 -2.95 6.41
CA ASP A 71 -18.16 -3.11 7.07
C ASP A 71 -18.80 -4.47 6.76
N THR A 72 -18.80 -4.88 5.50
CA THR A 72 -19.35 -6.14 5.05
C THR A 72 -18.68 -7.33 5.73
N ILE A 73 -17.35 -7.32 5.78
CA ILE A 73 -16.56 -8.38 6.40
C ILE A 73 -16.75 -8.39 7.92
N SER A 74 -16.81 -7.21 8.55
CA SER A 74 -17.04 -7.07 9.99
C SER A 74 -18.42 -7.52 10.41
N ASN A 75 -19.42 -7.40 9.55
CA ASN A 75 -20.77 -7.93 9.79
C ASN A 75 -20.83 -9.47 9.69
N ALA A 76 -19.95 -10.08 8.90
CA ALA A 76 -19.91 -11.52 8.70
C ALA A 76 -18.95 -12.25 9.65
N TYR A 77 -17.91 -11.57 10.10
CA TYR A 77 -16.83 -12.11 10.93
C TYR A 77 -16.52 -11.20 12.11
N ASN A 78 -16.03 -11.77 13.21
CA ASN A 78 -15.60 -11.00 14.38
C ASN A 78 -14.25 -10.32 14.14
N ILE A 79 -14.25 -9.20 13.40
CA ILE A 79 -13.05 -8.42 13.08
C ILE A 79 -12.66 -7.52 14.28
N ASN A 80 -11.34 -7.36 14.47
CA ASN A 80 -10.79 -6.32 15.32
C ASN A 80 -10.64 -5.03 14.51
N SER A 81 -11.49 -4.04 14.76
CA SER A 81 -11.47 -2.74 14.06
C SER A 81 -10.14 -1.99 14.17
N ASP A 82 -9.40 -2.21 15.26
CA ASP A 82 -8.10 -1.58 15.50
C ASP A 82 -6.93 -2.31 14.79
N ARG A 83 -7.24 -3.39 14.06
CA ARG A 83 -6.27 -4.26 13.39
C ARG A 83 -6.66 -4.54 11.95
N VAL A 84 -7.00 -3.50 11.21
CA VAL A 84 -7.25 -3.53 9.77
C VAL A 84 -6.03 -2.95 9.06
N TYR A 85 -5.45 -3.71 8.15
CA TYR A 85 -4.19 -3.39 7.49
C TYR A 85 -4.34 -3.37 5.98
N SER A 86 -3.46 -2.61 5.31
CA SER A 86 -3.42 -2.52 3.86
C SER A 86 -2.01 -2.76 3.35
N THR A 87 -1.91 -3.58 2.29
CA THR A 87 -0.67 -3.76 1.54
C THR A 87 -0.97 -3.87 0.05
N GLY A 88 0.02 -3.63 -0.78
CA GLY A 88 -0.11 -3.82 -2.22
C GLY A 88 1.17 -3.50 -2.97
N MET A 89 1.25 -3.98 -4.20
CA MET A 89 2.38 -3.72 -5.08
C MET A 89 2.02 -2.68 -6.14
N SER A 90 2.95 -1.77 -6.48
CA SER A 90 2.79 -0.79 -7.55
C SER A 90 1.51 0.04 -7.35
N ASN A 91 0.55 0.04 -8.28
CA ASN A 91 -0.76 0.69 -8.11
C ASN A 91 -1.48 0.29 -6.80
N GLY A 92 -1.33 -0.96 -6.34
CA GLY A 92 -1.84 -1.40 -5.04
C GLY A 92 -1.11 -0.77 -3.85
N GLY A 93 0.19 -0.47 -3.98
CA GLY A 93 0.96 0.29 -3.00
C GLY A 93 0.49 1.75 -2.92
N TYR A 94 0.23 2.39 -4.07
CA TYR A 94 -0.39 3.72 -4.13
C TYR A 94 -1.78 3.72 -3.49
N MET A 95 -2.56 2.65 -3.70
CA MET A 95 -3.86 2.50 -3.04
C MET A 95 -3.71 2.42 -1.52
N SER A 96 -2.72 1.71 -1.02
CA SER A 96 -2.45 1.64 0.42
C SER A 96 -2.12 3.02 1.00
N PHE A 97 -1.30 3.83 0.34
CA PHE A 97 -1.06 5.22 0.74
C PHE A 97 -2.33 6.08 0.69
N LEU A 98 -3.16 5.91 -0.34
CA LEU A 98 -4.43 6.63 -0.44
C LEU A 98 -5.34 6.29 0.75
N LEU A 99 -5.42 5.01 1.14
CA LEU A 99 -6.20 4.57 2.29
C LEU A 99 -5.62 5.11 3.61
N ALA A 100 -4.29 5.15 3.77
CA ALA A 100 -3.66 5.76 4.93
C ALA A 100 -4.01 7.25 5.07
N CYS A 101 -4.25 7.96 3.96
CA CYS A 101 -4.70 9.34 3.99
C CYS A 101 -6.22 9.49 4.21
N LYS A 102 -7.04 8.66 3.57
CA LYS A 102 -8.50 8.88 3.49
C LYS A 102 -9.33 8.02 4.43
N LEU A 103 -8.76 6.93 4.94
CA LEU A 103 -9.37 6.01 5.91
C LEU A 103 -8.42 5.75 7.08
N SER A 104 -7.64 6.75 7.50
CA SER A 104 -6.69 6.61 8.61
C SER A 104 -7.35 6.24 9.93
N ASP A 105 -8.63 6.57 10.11
CA ASP A 105 -9.46 6.16 11.25
C ASP A 105 -9.86 4.68 11.22
N ARG A 106 -9.65 4.00 10.09
CA ARG A 106 -10.00 2.59 9.87
C ARG A 106 -8.80 1.69 9.56
N ILE A 107 -7.69 2.26 9.08
CA ILE A 107 -6.48 1.54 8.67
C ILE A 107 -5.40 1.72 9.72
N ALA A 108 -5.05 0.65 10.40
CA ALA A 108 -4.10 0.66 11.51
C ALA A 108 -2.63 0.81 11.06
N ALA A 109 -2.27 0.28 9.90
CA ALA A 109 -0.94 0.44 9.29
C ALA A 109 -0.98 0.02 7.82
N ILE A 110 0.01 0.46 7.05
CA ILE A 110 0.18 0.04 5.65
C ILE A 110 1.58 -0.47 5.35
N ALA A 111 1.67 -1.32 4.30
CA ALA A 111 2.93 -1.69 3.67
C ALA A 111 2.82 -1.51 2.16
N SER A 112 3.65 -0.65 1.58
CA SER A 112 3.70 -0.42 0.13
C SER A 112 4.93 -1.09 -0.48
N VAL A 113 4.72 -1.88 -1.52
CA VAL A 113 5.80 -2.53 -2.28
C VAL A 113 5.87 -1.86 -3.65
N THR A 114 6.97 -1.22 -3.98
CA THR A 114 7.19 -0.49 -5.25
C THR A 114 6.05 0.48 -5.62
N GLY A 115 5.34 0.98 -4.62
CA GLY A 115 4.35 2.06 -4.73
C GLY A 115 4.92 3.35 -4.15
N SER A 116 4.19 4.45 -4.30
CA SER A 116 4.50 5.77 -3.76
C SER A 116 3.20 6.54 -3.56
N MET A 117 3.27 7.86 -3.38
CA MET A 117 2.11 8.74 -3.43
C MET A 117 2.07 9.48 -4.77
N THR A 118 0.87 9.65 -5.32
CA THR A 118 0.69 10.60 -6.44
C THR A 118 0.78 12.03 -5.92
N PRO A 119 1.15 13.03 -6.78
CA PRO A 119 1.14 14.43 -6.37
C PRO A 119 -0.21 14.88 -5.81
N GLN A 120 -1.32 14.36 -6.35
CA GLN A 120 -2.66 14.67 -5.86
C GLN A 120 -2.84 14.18 -4.42
N ASN A 121 -2.52 12.90 -4.16
CA ASN A 121 -2.67 12.33 -2.81
C ASN A 121 -1.69 12.96 -1.81
N PHE A 122 -0.47 13.25 -2.23
CA PHE A 122 0.55 13.91 -1.40
C PHE A 122 0.11 15.33 -0.96
N ASN A 123 -0.45 16.12 -1.89
CA ASN A 123 -0.83 17.50 -1.63
C ASN A 123 -2.21 17.65 -0.95
N SER A 124 -3.10 16.68 -1.11
CA SER A 124 -4.47 16.71 -0.57
C SER A 124 -4.76 15.54 0.38
N GLY A 125 -3.76 14.76 0.72
CA GLY A 125 -3.85 13.77 1.78
C GLY A 125 -4.16 14.51 3.10
N ASP A 126 -5.12 13.98 3.84
CA ASP A 126 -5.56 14.56 5.11
C ASP A 126 -5.84 13.41 6.08
N PRO A 127 -4.78 12.71 6.53
CA PRO A 127 -4.95 11.66 7.51
C PRO A 127 -5.49 12.24 8.82
N SER A 128 -6.37 11.53 9.50
CA SER A 128 -6.98 11.98 10.76
C SER A 128 -6.15 11.61 11.99
N HIS A 129 -5.24 10.64 11.85
CA HIS A 129 -4.31 10.25 12.92
C HIS A 129 -3.03 9.61 12.34
N PRO A 130 -1.94 9.54 13.14
CA PRO A 130 -0.70 8.88 12.75
C PRO A 130 -0.92 7.44 12.29
N THR A 131 -0.33 7.06 11.17
CA THR A 131 -0.45 5.73 10.59
C THR A 131 0.95 5.16 10.33
N PRO A 132 1.34 4.04 10.94
CA PRO A 132 2.61 3.36 10.65
C PRO A 132 2.71 2.96 9.17
N ILE A 133 3.85 3.29 8.57
CA ILE A 133 4.14 3.05 7.16
C ILE A 133 5.35 2.13 7.03
N MET A 134 5.22 1.09 6.22
CA MET A 134 6.33 0.29 5.72
C MET A 134 6.46 0.51 4.21
N GLN A 135 7.64 0.91 3.74
CA GLN A 135 7.94 1.09 2.33
C GLN A 135 9.04 0.12 1.90
N ILE A 136 8.78 -0.65 0.85
CA ILE A 136 9.75 -1.56 0.23
C ILE A 136 9.92 -1.11 -1.22
N HIS A 137 11.12 -0.67 -1.61
CA HIS A 137 11.36 -0.09 -2.93
C HIS A 137 12.78 -0.34 -3.42
N GLY A 138 12.92 -0.64 -4.69
CA GLY A 138 14.23 -0.74 -5.33
C GLY A 138 14.75 0.65 -5.76
N THR A 139 15.97 1.00 -5.40
CA THR A 139 16.59 2.29 -5.79
C THR A 139 16.80 2.44 -7.30
N SER A 140 16.78 1.32 -8.03
CA SER A 140 16.89 1.27 -9.51
C SER A 140 15.58 0.92 -10.20
N ASP A 141 14.43 1.08 -9.55
CA ASP A 141 13.12 0.81 -10.15
C ASP A 141 12.89 1.75 -11.35
N ALA A 142 12.79 1.15 -12.54
CA ALA A 142 12.57 1.89 -13.79
C ALA A 142 11.09 2.16 -14.08
N THR A 143 10.18 1.50 -13.38
CA THR A 143 8.72 1.63 -13.57
C THR A 143 8.14 2.67 -12.62
N VAL A 144 8.47 2.56 -11.34
CA VAL A 144 8.13 3.56 -10.31
C VAL A 144 9.45 4.14 -9.80
N PRO A 145 9.95 5.22 -10.39
CA PRO A 145 11.28 5.74 -10.06
C PRO A 145 11.41 6.10 -8.58
N TYR A 146 12.45 5.61 -7.91
CA TYR A 146 12.76 5.94 -6.52
C TYR A 146 12.81 7.46 -6.28
N ASN A 147 13.46 8.18 -7.22
CA ASN A 147 13.57 9.64 -7.18
C ASN A 147 12.30 10.38 -7.66
N GLY A 148 11.23 9.63 -7.91
CA GLY A 148 9.95 10.19 -8.33
C GLY A 148 9.92 10.69 -9.77
N ASN A 149 8.76 11.22 -10.15
CA ASN A 149 8.51 11.94 -11.40
C ASN A 149 7.46 13.02 -11.10
N PHE A 150 7.79 14.28 -11.35
CA PHE A 150 6.97 15.41 -10.93
C PHE A 150 5.52 15.39 -11.48
N LEU A 151 5.25 14.62 -12.55
CA LEU A 151 3.93 14.55 -13.19
C LEU A 151 2.99 13.57 -12.48
N TRP A 152 3.50 12.45 -11.95
CA TRP A 152 2.60 11.36 -11.55
C TRP A 152 3.00 10.60 -10.28
N THR A 153 4.25 10.72 -9.80
CA THR A 153 4.70 10.02 -8.58
C THR A 153 5.68 10.87 -7.78
N LYS A 154 5.52 10.90 -6.50
CA LYS A 154 6.49 11.51 -5.57
C LYS A 154 7.70 10.61 -5.41
N SER A 155 8.86 11.18 -5.03
CA SER A 155 10.03 10.40 -4.64
C SER A 155 9.73 9.62 -3.36
N ILE A 156 10.44 8.52 -3.16
CA ILE A 156 10.29 7.73 -1.93
C ILE A 156 10.75 8.56 -0.72
N ASP A 157 11.84 9.31 -0.87
CA ASP A 157 12.34 10.19 0.20
C ASP A 157 11.30 11.23 0.61
N ASP A 158 10.67 11.96 -0.36
CA ASP A 158 9.59 12.92 -0.07
C ASP A 158 8.43 12.25 0.70
N VAL A 159 8.04 11.03 0.28
CA VAL A 159 6.93 10.30 0.90
C VAL A 159 7.28 9.88 2.32
N MET A 160 8.49 9.38 2.54
CA MET A 160 8.92 8.98 3.89
C MET A 160 9.06 10.19 4.79
N GLU A 161 9.61 11.31 4.30
CA GLU A 161 9.69 12.57 5.05
C GLU A 161 8.29 13.07 5.46
N TYR A 162 7.33 13.07 4.54
CA TYR A 162 5.93 13.41 4.83
C TYR A 162 5.36 12.58 6.00
N TRP A 163 5.58 11.27 6.01
CA TRP A 163 5.03 10.40 7.05
C TRP A 163 5.82 10.45 8.35
N ILE A 164 7.15 10.68 8.30
CA ILE A 164 7.98 10.95 9.48
C ILE A 164 7.47 12.20 10.21
N GLU A 165 7.26 13.29 9.46
CA GLU A 165 6.73 14.54 9.98
C GLU A 165 5.31 14.37 10.53
N TYR A 166 4.42 13.79 9.73
CA TYR A 166 3.02 13.59 10.12
C TYR A 166 2.87 12.71 11.35
N ASN A 167 3.62 11.61 11.42
CA ASN A 167 3.62 10.69 12.55
C ASN A 167 4.39 11.21 13.77
N ASN A 168 5.07 12.35 13.65
CA ASN A 168 5.94 12.93 14.68
C ASN A 168 6.98 11.93 15.21
N THR A 169 7.63 11.22 14.27
CA THR A 169 8.72 10.26 14.55
C THR A 169 10.08 10.93 14.40
N SER A 170 11.16 10.23 14.79
CA SER A 170 12.51 10.75 14.64
C SER A 170 12.94 10.80 13.18
N TYR A 171 13.62 11.88 12.79
CA TYR A 171 14.33 11.98 11.50
C TYR A 171 15.64 11.21 11.46
N GLU A 172 16.20 10.86 12.62
CA GLU A 172 17.43 10.06 12.69
C GLU A 172 17.06 8.58 12.45
N PRO A 173 17.46 7.99 11.32
CA PRO A 173 17.16 6.62 11.02
C PRO A 173 18.03 5.67 11.87
N ASN A 174 17.47 4.53 12.22
CA ASN A 174 18.24 3.38 12.68
C ASN A 174 18.49 2.47 11.48
N ILE A 175 19.67 2.54 10.88
CA ILE A 175 19.99 1.78 9.67
C ILE A 175 20.50 0.40 10.06
N ILE A 176 19.88 -0.63 9.51
CA ILE A 176 20.28 -2.02 9.68
C ILE A 176 20.56 -2.61 8.31
N GLU A 177 21.82 -3.01 8.08
CA GLU A 177 22.17 -3.79 6.89
C GLU A 177 21.64 -5.21 7.02
N ILE A 178 20.87 -5.66 6.04
CA ILE A 178 20.42 -7.05 5.95
C ILE A 178 21.52 -7.85 5.24
N PRO A 179 22.00 -8.97 5.83
CA PRO A 179 23.03 -9.78 5.19
C PRO A 179 22.63 -10.23 3.78
N ASP A 180 23.47 -9.93 2.81
CA ASP A 180 23.33 -10.43 1.46
C ASP A 180 23.65 -11.92 1.41
N ILE A 181 22.59 -12.75 1.32
CA ILE A 181 22.69 -14.21 1.28
C ILE A 181 22.86 -14.76 -0.14
N ASN A 182 22.71 -13.92 -1.16
CA ASN A 182 22.89 -14.28 -2.57
C ASN A 182 23.73 -13.25 -3.31
N THR A 183 25.02 -13.21 -3.07
CA THR A 183 25.95 -12.24 -3.66
C THR A 183 26.03 -12.29 -5.20
N SER A 184 25.34 -13.22 -5.86
CA SER A 184 25.33 -13.36 -7.33
C SER A 184 24.19 -12.64 -8.03
N ASP A 185 23.19 -12.11 -7.34
CA ASP A 185 22.05 -11.44 -7.95
C ASP A 185 22.25 -9.92 -8.10
N GLY A 186 23.33 -9.38 -7.53
CA GLY A 186 23.69 -7.96 -7.65
C GLY A 186 22.79 -7.00 -6.87
N SER A 187 22.03 -7.52 -5.89
CA SER A 187 21.16 -6.71 -5.03
C SER A 187 21.66 -6.70 -3.58
N THR A 188 21.37 -5.62 -2.85
CA THR A 188 21.56 -5.48 -1.41
C THR A 188 20.30 -4.89 -0.80
N VAL A 189 20.10 -5.07 0.52
CA VAL A 189 18.95 -4.54 1.24
C VAL A 189 19.40 -3.83 2.50
N GLU A 190 18.90 -2.63 2.71
CA GLU A 190 19.01 -1.86 3.94
C GLU A 190 17.60 -1.72 4.57
N HIS A 191 17.56 -1.72 5.89
CA HIS A 191 16.35 -1.52 6.68
C HIS A 191 16.58 -0.51 7.79
#